data_ff2eb349d25ea7a578a53c1310f82dff
#
_entry.id   ff2eb349d25ea7a578a53c1310f82dff
#
_cell.length_a   1.000
_cell.length_b   1.000
_cell.length_c   1.000
_cell.angle_alpha   90.00
_cell.angle_beta   90.00
_cell.angle_gamma   90.00
#
_symmetry.space_group_name_H-M   'P 1'
#
loop_
_entity.id
_entity.type
_entity.pdbx_description
1 polymer ?
#
loop_
_entity_poly.entity_id
_entity_poly.type
_entity_poly.pdbx_seq_one_letter_code
_entity_poly.pdbx_strand_id
1 'polypeptide(L)'
;VWQDDDAWPNTFRQSWLIPAIEYIQADRLRRVLMEKMHVWMNGDFDAFLTPSFSDLLLTTNGTGHPALVLRTGMEGTKPHGTTLIGRLFDEGTLCRLGMAIESKLNVSNIRPTFNT
;
A
#
# COMPACT_ATOMS: atom_id res chain seq x y z
N VAL A 1 24.21 -4.16 -19.99
CA VAL A 1 23.46 -4.85 -18.92
C VAL A 1 22.02 -4.95 -19.39
N TRP A 2 21.54 -6.17 -19.63
CA TRP A 2 20.14 -6.42 -19.95
C TRP A 2 19.32 -6.22 -18.69
N GLN A 3 18.29 -5.42 -18.77
CA GLN A 3 17.33 -5.21 -17.70
C GLN A 3 16.04 -5.96 -18.06
N ASP A 4 15.41 -6.55 -17.05
CA ASP A 4 14.10 -7.17 -17.23
C ASP A 4 13.07 -6.13 -17.73
N ASP A 5 12.08 -6.59 -18.50
CA ASP A 5 11.06 -5.72 -19.10
C ASP A 5 10.33 -4.86 -18.04
N ASP A 6 10.11 -5.42 -16.86
CA ASP A 6 9.44 -4.76 -15.73
C ASP A 6 10.38 -3.95 -14.83
N ALA A 7 11.67 -3.85 -15.18
CA ALA A 7 12.61 -3.05 -14.40
C ALA A 7 12.23 -1.55 -14.44
N TRP A 8 12.34 -0.86 -13.33
CA TRP A 8 12.01 0.57 -13.19
C TRP A 8 12.56 1.47 -14.30
N PRO A 9 13.82 1.33 -14.76
CA PRO A 9 14.33 2.14 -15.86
C PRO A 9 13.55 1.95 -17.16
N ASN A 10 13.06 0.74 -17.46
CA ASN A 10 12.27 0.46 -18.64
C ASN A 10 10.85 1.03 -18.48
N THR A 11 10.24 0.91 -17.32
CA THR A 11 8.95 1.52 -16.99
C THR A 11 8.99 3.03 -17.19
N PHE A 12 10.04 3.72 -16.73
CA PHE A 12 10.20 5.16 -16.97
C PHE A 12 10.38 5.51 -18.44
N ARG A 13 11.13 4.72 -19.22
CA ARG A 13 11.28 4.95 -20.67
C ARG A 13 9.97 4.77 -21.42
N GLN A 14 9.19 3.74 -21.06
CA GLN A 14 7.88 3.50 -21.65
C GLN A 14 6.90 4.64 -21.34
N SER A 15 6.95 5.19 -20.13
CA SER A 15 6.05 6.28 -19.74
C SER A 15 6.19 7.54 -20.59
N TRP A 16 7.39 7.77 -21.20
CA TRP A 16 7.60 8.90 -22.11
C TRP A 16 6.90 8.73 -23.45
N LEU A 17 6.51 7.51 -23.80
CA LEU A 17 5.84 7.20 -25.07
C LEU A 17 4.32 7.15 -24.93
N ILE A 18 3.77 7.40 -23.74
CA ILE A 18 2.32 7.40 -23.51
C ILE A 18 1.72 8.63 -24.18
N PRO A 19 0.81 8.47 -25.16
CA PRO A 19 0.12 9.59 -25.78
C PRO A 19 -0.71 10.37 -24.74
N ALA A 20 -0.81 11.68 -24.91
CA ALA A 20 -1.58 12.54 -24.01
C ALA A 20 -3.03 12.09 -23.86
N ILE A 21 -3.65 11.59 -24.92
CA ILE A 21 -5.03 11.08 -24.89
C ILE A 21 -5.16 9.87 -23.96
N GLU A 22 -4.20 8.95 -23.97
CA GLU A 22 -4.18 7.78 -23.10
C GLU A 22 -4.00 8.17 -21.64
N TYR A 23 -3.12 9.13 -21.36
CA TYR A 23 -2.94 9.68 -20.03
C TYR A 23 -4.25 10.30 -19.48
N ILE A 24 -4.96 11.09 -20.30
CA ILE A 24 -6.24 11.68 -19.92
C ILE A 24 -7.30 10.60 -19.67
N GLN A 25 -7.36 9.54 -20.49
CA GLN A 25 -8.28 8.43 -20.27
C GLN A 25 -7.96 7.65 -18.99
N ALA A 26 -6.69 7.40 -18.73
CA ALA A 26 -6.24 6.77 -17.48
C ALA A 26 -6.64 7.60 -16.24
N ASP A 27 -6.52 8.93 -16.30
CA ASP A 27 -6.92 9.80 -15.19
C ASP A 27 -8.45 9.80 -14.98
N ARG A 28 -9.24 9.73 -16.05
CA ARG A 28 -10.70 9.53 -15.94
C ARG A 28 -11.06 8.20 -15.28
N LEU A 29 -10.38 7.11 -15.63
CA LEU A 29 -10.58 5.82 -14.99
C LEU A 29 -10.15 5.85 -13.53
N ARG A 30 -9.03 6.52 -13.21
CA ARG A 30 -8.59 6.75 -11.84
C ARG A 30 -9.67 7.44 -11.02
N ARG A 31 -10.31 8.48 -11.57
CA ARG A 31 -11.41 9.18 -10.88
C ARG A 31 -12.58 8.24 -10.56
N VAL A 32 -13.00 7.41 -11.51
CA VAL A 32 -14.07 6.41 -11.28
C VAL A 32 -13.66 5.42 -10.17
N LEU A 33 -12.39 5.00 -10.16
CA LEU A 33 -11.86 4.14 -9.12
C LEU A 33 -11.88 4.83 -7.75
N MET A 34 -11.49 6.10 -7.68
CA MET A 34 -11.55 6.90 -6.44
C MET A 34 -12.98 6.98 -5.89
N GLU A 35 -13.97 7.25 -6.74
CA GLU A 35 -15.38 7.33 -6.34
C GLU A 35 -15.87 5.97 -5.80
N LYS A 36 -15.58 4.88 -6.49
CA LYS A 36 -15.95 3.52 -6.05
C LYS A 36 -15.26 3.13 -4.75
N MET A 37 -13.97 3.41 -4.63
CA MET A 37 -13.22 3.12 -3.42
C MET A 37 -13.72 3.94 -2.23
N HIS A 38 -14.06 5.20 -2.44
CA HIS A 38 -14.64 6.05 -1.41
C HIS A 38 -15.98 5.50 -0.90
N VAL A 39 -16.88 5.12 -1.80
CA VAL A 39 -18.18 4.51 -1.42
C VAL A 39 -17.96 3.22 -0.64
N TRP A 40 -17.07 2.37 -1.09
CA TRP A 40 -16.78 1.10 -0.43
C TRP A 40 -16.16 1.29 0.95
N MET A 41 -15.20 2.19 1.09
CA MET A 41 -14.51 2.49 2.34
C MET A 41 -15.43 3.16 3.40
N ASN A 42 -16.51 3.80 3.00
CA ASN A 42 -17.50 4.36 3.91
C ASN A 42 -18.59 3.35 4.32
N GLY A 43 -18.37 2.05 4.09
CA GLY A 43 -19.22 0.97 4.59
C GLY A 43 -19.05 0.71 6.09
N ASP A 44 -19.42 -0.48 6.53
CA ASP A 44 -19.53 -0.87 7.94
C ASP A 44 -18.20 -1.19 8.63
N PHE A 45 -17.05 -0.75 8.07
CA PHE A 45 -15.73 -0.99 8.63
C PHE A 45 -14.86 0.27 8.59
N ASP A 46 -13.90 0.39 9.49
CA ASP A 46 -13.01 1.55 9.59
C ASP A 46 -11.72 1.38 8.80
N ALA A 47 -11.27 0.16 8.63
CA ALA A 47 -10.08 -0.21 7.86
C ALA A 47 -10.14 -1.67 7.43
N PHE A 48 -9.36 -2.02 6.43
CA PHE A 48 -9.17 -3.42 6.05
C PHE A 48 -7.69 -3.81 6.01
N LEU A 49 -7.43 -5.10 6.19
CA LEU A 49 -6.11 -5.68 6.18
C LEU A 49 -5.80 -6.29 4.81
N THR A 50 -4.57 -6.11 4.36
CA THR A 50 -4.05 -6.74 3.15
C THR A 50 -2.59 -7.16 3.37
N PRO A 51 -2.10 -8.21 2.70
CA PRO A 51 -0.68 -8.49 2.67
C PRO A 51 0.10 -7.27 2.14
N SER A 52 1.27 -6.99 2.72
CA SER A 52 2.18 -5.99 2.16
C SER A 52 2.59 -6.41 0.75
N PHE A 53 2.75 -5.45 -0.15
CA PHE A 53 3.04 -5.67 -1.58
C PHE A 53 1.96 -6.44 -2.35
N SER A 54 0.70 -6.35 -1.93
CA SER A 54 -0.42 -6.83 -2.74
C SER A 54 -0.75 -5.88 -3.90
N ASP A 55 -1.50 -6.34 -4.88
CA ASP A 55 -1.98 -5.51 -6.02
C ASP A 55 -2.82 -4.31 -5.56
N LEU A 56 -3.35 -4.36 -4.35
CA LEU A 56 -4.07 -3.23 -3.74
C LEU A 56 -3.17 -2.01 -3.49
N LEU A 57 -1.85 -2.18 -3.42
CA LEU A 57 -0.92 -1.06 -3.31
C LEU A 57 -1.06 -0.09 -4.49
N LEU A 58 -1.21 -0.62 -5.71
CA LEU A 58 -1.42 0.20 -6.90
C LEU A 58 -2.75 0.96 -6.84
N THR A 59 -3.80 0.27 -6.37
CA THR A 59 -5.12 0.87 -6.18
C THR A 59 -5.08 2.01 -5.16
N THR A 60 -4.50 1.79 -4.00
CA THR A 60 -4.44 2.80 -2.93
C THR A 60 -3.55 4.00 -3.30
N ASN A 61 -2.44 3.76 -3.99
CA ASN A 61 -1.61 4.83 -4.55
C ASN A 61 -2.38 5.67 -5.58
N GLY A 62 -3.18 5.01 -6.43
CA GLY A 62 -4.01 5.69 -7.41
C GLY A 62 -5.18 6.46 -6.82
N THR A 63 -5.75 6.00 -5.70
CA THR A 63 -6.93 6.60 -5.07
C THR A 63 -6.61 7.54 -3.90
N GLY A 64 -5.38 7.49 -3.40
CA GLY A 64 -4.92 8.36 -2.31
C GLY A 64 -5.34 7.89 -0.91
N HIS A 65 -5.85 6.67 -0.75
CA HIS A 65 -6.22 6.14 0.56
C HIS A 65 -4.99 5.89 1.43
N PRO A 66 -5.03 6.29 2.71
CA PRO A 66 -3.90 6.10 3.61
C PRO A 66 -3.67 4.62 3.91
N ALA A 67 -2.40 4.27 4.02
CA ALA A 67 -1.96 2.91 4.32
C ALA A 67 -0.92 2.94 5.44
N LEU A 68 -1.08 2.05 6.41
CA LEU A 68 -0.15 1.83 7.51
C LEU A 68 0.40 0.41 7.45
N VAL A 69 1.70 0.28 7.25
CA VAL A 69 2.39 -1.02 7.24
C VAL A 69 2.89 -1.35 8.64
N LEU A 70 2.50 -2.50 9.14
CA LEU A 70 2.89 -3.01 10.45
C LEU A 70 3.67 -4.31 10.29
N ARG A 71 4.70 -4.49 11.13
CA ARG A 71 5.30 -5.79 11.30
C ARG A 71 4.37 -6.66 12.16
N THR A 72 3.86 -7.75 11.58
CA THR A 72 2.89 -8.63 12.23
C THR A 72 3.47 -9.99 12.63
N GLY A 73 4.69 -10.27 12.20
CA GLY A 73 5.36 -11.53 12.53
C GLY A 73 6.79 -11.59 12.04
N MET A 74 7.39 -12.76 12.27
CA MET A 74 8.72 -13.11 11.80
C MET A 74 8.70 -14.53 11.24
N GLU A 75 9.41 -14.77 10.16
CA GLU A 75 9.74 -16.09 9.65
C GLU A 75 11.25 -16.25 9.68
N GLY A 76 11.75 -16.93 10.72
CA GLY A 76 13.17 -16.93 11.03
C GLY A 76 13.67 -15.51 11.31
N THR A 77 14.55 -14.99 10.47
CA THR A 77 15.09 -13.61 10.55
C THR A 77 14.35 -12.60 9.69
N LYS A 78 13.38 -13.04 8.88
CA LYS A 78 12.66 -12.18 7.95
C LYS A 78 11.38 -11.62 8.59
N PRO A 79 11.17 -10.29 8.62
CA PRO A 79 9.94 -9.72 9.11
C PRO A 79 8.80 -9.92 8.10
N HIS A 80 7.62 -10.24 8.59
CA HIS A 80 6.37 -10.20 7.85
C HIS A 80 5.62 -8.91 8.14
N GLY A 81 5.17 -8.25 7.08
CA GLY A 81 4.35 -7.05 7.16
C GLY A 81 2.91 -7.30 6.74
N THR A 82 2.01 -6.58 7.37
CA THR A 82 0.61 -6.46 6.96
C THR A 82 0.28 -4.99 6.81
N THR A 83 -0.51 -4.65 5.82
CA THR A 83 -0.93 -3.28 5.54
C THR A 83 -2.37 -3.07 5.97
N LEU A 84 -2.60 -2.06 6.79
CA LEU A 84 -3.91 -1.49 7.09
C LEU A 84 -4.20 -0.38 6.08
N ILE A 85 -5.36 -0.41 5.45
CA ILE A 85 -5.82 0.65 4.55
C ILE A 85 -7.08 1.26 5.16
N GLY A 86 -7.12 2.59 5.25
CA GLY A 86 -8.18 3.34 5.89
C GLY A 86 -8.91 4.30 4.97
N ARG A 87 -9.88 5.01 5.54
CA ARG A 87 -10.63 6.06 4.85
C ARG A 87 -9.73 7.25 4.53
N LEU A 88 -10.08 7.98 3.48
CA LEU A 88 -9.39 9.23 3.14
C LEU A 88 -9.41 10.20 4.32
N PHE A 89 -8.25 10.76 4.63
CA PHE A 89 -8.04 11.74 5.70
C PHE A 89 -8.31 11.23 7.13
N ASP A 90 -8.36 9.89 7.32
CA ASP A 90 -8.56 9.27 8.63
C ASP A 90 -7.33 8.45 9.09
N GLU A 91 -6.15 9.02 8.92
CA GLU A 91 -4.87 8.44 9.37
C GLU A 91 -4.86 8.21 10.88
N GLY A 92 -5.57 9.04 11.63
CA GLY A 92 -5.69 8.91 13.08
C GLY A 92 -6.32 7.58 13.51
N THR A 93 -7.34 7.11 12.80
CA THR A 93 -7.93 5.79 13.04
C THR A 93 -6.97 4.67 12.72
N LEU A 94 -6.23 4.76 11.60
CA LEU A 94 -5.20 3.78 11.26
C LEU A 94 -4.11 3.70 12.32
N CYS A 95 -3.64 4.84 12.82
CA CYS A 95 -2.62 4.88 13.88
C CYS A 95 -3.13 4.21 15.17
N ARG A 96 -4.37 4.51 15.60
CA ARG A 96 -4.97 3.87 16.79
C ARG A 96 -5.08 2.35 16.63
N LEU A 97 -5.56 1.89 15.47
CA LEU A 97 -5.64 0.46 15.15
C LEU A 97 -4.25 -0.18 15.12
N GLY A 98 -3.29 0.46 14.48
CA GLY A 98 -1.91 0.00 14.42
C GLY A 98 -1.28 -0.16 15.80
N MET A 99 -1.41 0.83 16.66
CA MET A 99 -0.93 0.77 18.05
C MET A 99 -1.59 -0.37 18.83
N ALA A 100 -2.89 -0.58 18.67
CA ALA A 100 -3.60 -1.67 19.31
C ALA A 100 -3.10 -3.05 18.83
N ILE A 101 -2.87 -3.21 17.53
CA ILE A 101 -2.31 -4.43 16.94
C ILE A 101 -0.89 -4.68 17.45
N GLU A 102 -0.01 -3.68 17.38
CA GLU A 102 1.38 -3.80 17.86
C GLU A 102 1.45 -4.19 19.33
N SER A 103 0.60 -3.61 20.17
CA SER A 103 0.54 -3.91 21.60
C SER A 103 0.17 -5.37 21.88
N LYS A 104 -0.61 -6.00 20.99
CA LYS A 104 -1.04 -7.41 21.11
C LYS A 104 -0.02 -8.39 20.55
N LEU A 105 0.61 -8.04 19.43
CA LEU A 105 1.54 -8.93 18.74
C LEU A 105 2.92 -8.98 19.41
N ASN A 106 3.30 -7.94 20.11
CA ASN A 106 4.59 -7.80 20.81
C ASN A 106 5.83 -8.10 19.95
N VAL A 107 5.76 -7.79 18.66
CA VAL A 107 6.85 -8.00 17.70
C VAL A 107 7.67 -6.73 17.42
N SER A 108 7.21 -5.57 17.88
CA SER A 108 7.84 -4.27 17.63
C SER A 108 9.24 -4.16 18.24
N ASN A 109 9.53 -4.90 19.31
CA ASN A 109 10.82 -4.87 20.02
C ASN A 109 11.88 -5.80 19.43
N ILE A 110 11.53 -6.67 18.49
CA ILE A 110 12.49 -7.57 17.84
C ILE A 110 13.41 -6.73 16.96
N ARG A 111 14.72 -6.83 17.17
CA ARG A 111 15.75 -6.13 16.39
C ARG A 111 16.58 -7.14 15.60
N PRO A 112 17.04 -6.78 14.39
CA PRO A 112 17.98 -7.62 13.66
C PRO A 112 19.32 -7.72 14.45
N THR A 113 19.92 -8.89 14.42
CA THR A 113 21.30 -9.09 14.89
C THR A 113 22.22 -8.85 13.71
N PHE A 114 23.11 -7.86 13.83
CA PHE A 114 24.17 -7.65 12.86
C PHE A 114 25.40 -8.43 13.32
N ASN A 115 25.83 -9.39 12.53
CA ASN A 115 27.15 -10.00 12.73
C ASN A 115 28.18 -8.96 12.29
N THR A 116 28.90 -8.37 13.23
CA THR A 116 30.08 -7.55 13.00
C THR A 116 31.26 -8.41 12.66
#